data_14c3b64f7fa91da72e47d0d64dde44cc
#
_entry.id   14c3b64f7fa91da72e47d0d64dde44cc
#
_cell.length_a   1.000
_cell.length_b   1.000
_cell.length_c   1.000
_cell.angle_alpha   90.00
_cell.angle_beta   90.00
_cell.angle_gamma   90.00
#
_symmetry.space_group_name_H-M   'P 1'
#
loop_
_entity.id
_entity.type
_entity.pdbx_description
1 polymer ?
#
loop_
_entity_poly.entity_id
_entity_poly.type
_entity_poly.pdbx_seq_one_letter_code
_entity_poly.pdbx_strand_id
1 'polypeptide(L)'
;YKIFVAEVASTSDEALLIHYLLDQSKDDKETAYLLNYFLEQFRTTLFRQTMFAEFEKIAHAKSEAGEPLTAEVLCNIYYDLNKKYFGDEIVVDKEIALEWSRIPHFYTPFYVYQYSTGFSAAIAISSKILNGEAGIVEKYKKFLSGGSSLDCIDLLKICDVDMTTKEPVEEALKVFENTL
;
A
#
# COMPACT_ATOMS: atom_id res chain seq x y z
N TYR A 1 13.35 -14.93 6.08
CA TYR A 1 12.12 -14.55 5.38
C TYR A 1 12.37 -13.35 4.45
N LYS A 2 11.55 -13.21 3.42
CA LYS A 2 11.60 -12.05 2.52
C LYS A 2 11.03 -10.82 3.22
N ILE A 3 11.58 -9.63 2.94
CA ILE A 3 11.19 -8.37 3.57
C ILE A 3 9.68 -8.10 3.39
N PHE A 4 9.11 -8.44 2.25
CA PHE A 4 7.69 -8.31 1.97
C PHE A 4 6.80 -8.98 3.06
N VAL A 5 7.16 -10.19 3.52
CA VAL A 5 6.40 -10.91 4.57
C VAL A 5 6.50 -10.19 5.92
N ALA A 6 7.68 -9.65 6.24
CA ALA A 6 7.86 -8.88 7.46
C ALA A 6 7.03 -7.59 7.47
N GLU A 7 7.00 -6.88 6.34
CA GLU A 7 6.21 -5.66 6.18
C GLU A 7 4.70 -5.94 6.30
N VAL A 8 4.21 -7.05 5.75
CA VAL A 8 2.80 -7.44 5.94
C VAL A 8 2.49 -7.69 7.42
N ALA A 9 3.37 -8.37 8.15
CA ALA A 9 3.17 -8.63 9.57
C ALA A 9 3.13 -7.33 10.38
N SER A 10 4.13 -6.45 10.23
CA SER A 10 4.19 -5.18 10.96
C SER A 10 3.00 -4.27 10.64
N THR A 11 2.61 -4.16 9.37
CA THR A 11 1.48 -3.35 8.95
C THR A 11 0.14 -3.91 9.47
N SER A 12 -0.01 -5.24 9.54
CA SER A 12 -1.20 -5.85 10.14
C SER A 12 -1.30 -5.52 11.63
N ASP A 13 -0.18 -5.59 12.35
CA ASP A 13 -0.14 -5.25 13.79
C ASP A 13 -0.42 -3.75 14.01
N GLU A 14 0.10 -2.86 13.16
CA GLU A 14 -0.22 -1.43 13.18
C GLU A 14 -1.70 -1.15 12.94
N ALA A 15 -2.32 -1.80 11.98
CA ALA A 15 -3.75 -1.66 11.71
C ALA A 15 -4.60 -2.14 12.89
N LEU A 16 -4.25 -3.28 13.50
CA LEU A 16 -4.92 -3.78 14.70
C LEU A 16 -4.76 -2.82 15.89
N LEU A 17 -3.55 -2.25 16.06
CA LEU A 17 -3.28 -1.27 17.13
C LEU A 17 -4.10 0.01 16.95
N ILE A 18 -4.21 0.53 15.72
CA ILE A 18 -5.00 1.73 15.47
C ILE A 18 -6.46 1.51 15.83
N HIS A 19 -7.06 0.37 15.46
CA HIS A 19 -8.43 0.04 15.82
C HIS A 19 -8.59 -0.11 17.34
N TYR A 20 -7.64 -0.75 18.02
CA TYR A 20 -7.64 -0.82 19.47
C TYR A 20 -7.61 0.57 20.12
N LEU A 21 -6.77 1.49 19.60
CA LEU A 21 -6.69 2.86 20.11
C LEU A 21 -7.97 3.65 19.85
N LEU A 22 -8.62 3.43 18.70
CA LEU A 22 -9.92 4.04 18.38
C LEU A 22 -10.99 3.60 19.38
N ASP A 23 -11.03 2.31 19.74
CA ASP A 23 -11.94 1.79 20.77
C ASP A 23 -11.68 2.38 22.17
N GLN A 24 -10.46 2.85 22.44
CA GLN A 24 -10.07 3.47 23.70
C GLN A 24 -10.09 5.01 23.67
N SER A 25 -10.41 5.60 22.52
CA SER A 25 -10.41 7.07 22.37
C SER A 25 -11.41 7.73 23.31
N LYS A 26 -11.03 8.89 23.86
CA LYS A 26 -11.76 9.55 24.95
C LYS A 26 -12.65 10.68 24.47
N ASP A 27 -12.36 11.22 23.31
CA ASP A 27 -13.09 12.34 22.73
C ASP A 27 -12.98 12.36 21.21
N ASP A 28 -13.82 13.18 20.58
CA ASP A 28 -13.90 13.29 19.10
C ASP A 28 -12.59 13.78 18.48
N LYS A 29 -11.78 14.54 19.21
CA LYS A 29 -10.51 15.07 18.71
C LYS A 29 -9.45 13.97 18.62
N GLU A 30 -9.37 13.12 19.63
CA GLU A 30 -8.50 11.94 19.62
C GLU A 30 -8.93 10.96 18.53
N THR A 31 -10.24 10.70 18.42
CA THR A 31 -10.81 9.86 17.37
C THR A 31 -10.47 10.39 15.98
N ALA A 32 -10.72 11.67 15.71
CA ALA A 32 -10.42 12.30 14.43
C ALA A 32 -8.92 12.25 14.09
N TYR A 33 -8.04 12.42 15.06
CA TYR A 33 -6.60 12.28 14.88
C TYR A 33 -6.21 10.86 14.44
N LEU A 34 -6.73 9.83 15.12
CA LEU A 34 -6.42 8.44 14.82
C LEU A 34 -6.99 8.02 13.45
N LEU A 35 -8.21 8.44 13.11
CA LEU A 35 -8.81 8.19 11.80
C LEU A 35 -8.00 8.86 10.69
N ASN A 36 -7.61 10.13 10.87
CA ASN A 36 -6.77 10.82 9.89
C ASN A 36 -5.40 10.14 9.73
N TYR A 37 -4.80 9.70 10.83
CA TYR A 37 -3.54 8.95 10.79
C TYR A 37 -3.68 7.66 9.98
N PHE A 38 -4.76 6.92 10.19
CA PHE A 38 -5.05 5.68 9.47
C PHE A 38 -5.28 5.94 7.96
N LEU A 39 -6.08 6.96 7.61
CA LEU A 39 -6.33 7.35 6.22
C LEU A 39 -5.04 7.82 5.51
N GLU A 40 -4.15 8.52 6.22
CA GLU A 40 -2.86 8.93 5.69
C GLU A 40 -1.95 7.73 5.34
N GLN A 41 -2.06 6.62 6.04
CA GLN A 41 -1.35 5.39 5.66
C GLN A 41 -1.82 4.88 4.28
N PHE A 42 -3.12 4.91 3.97
CA PHE A 42 -3.62 4.57 2.64
C PHE A 42 -3.08 5.54 1.58
N ARG A 43 -3.13 6.84 1.84
CA ARG A 43 -2.62 7.83 0.90
C ARG A 43 -1.13 7.62 0.60
N THR A 44 -0.32 7.41 1.61
CA THR A 44 1.15 7.34 1.46
C THR A 44 1.65 5.97 1.02
N THR A 45 0.98 4.88 1.42
CA THR A 45 1.46 3.52 1.19
C THR A 45 0.68 2.80 0.09
N LEU A 46 -0.63 3.01 -0.04
CA LEU A 46 -1.39 2.40 -1.12
C LEU A 46 -1.38 3.27 -2.38
N PHE A 47 -1.96 4.48 -2.31
CA PHE A 47 -2.14 5.32 -3.51
C PHE A 47 -0.81 5.85 -4.05
N ARG A 48 0.01 6.46 -3.21
CA ARG A 48 1.28 7.04 -3.64
C ARG A 48 2.26 6.00 -4.18
N GLN A 49 2.38 4.85 -3.54
CA GLN A 49 3.30 3.81 -4.01
C GLN A 49 2.80 3.12 -5.28
N THR A 50 1.48 3.03 -5.47
CA THR A 50 0.91 2.58 -6.75
C THR A 50 1.21 3.58 -7.87
N MET A 51 1.12 4.89 -7.60
CA MET A 51 1.52 5.93 -8.55
C MET A 51 3.00 5.81 -8.93
N PHE A 52 3.88 5.57 -7.96
CA PHE A 52 5.30 5.34 -8.22
C PHE A 52 5.55 4.08 -9.06
N ALA A 53 4.84 3.01 -8.78
CA ALA A 53 4.93 1.78 -9.57
C ALA A 53 4.43 1.97 -11.01
N GLU A 54 3.38 2.78 -11.21
CA GLU A 54 2.89 3.13 -12.55
C GLU A 54 3.89 4.00 -13.31
N PHE A 55 4.52 4.98 -12.63
CA PHE A 55 5.61 5.75 -13.21
C PHE A 55 6.76 4.86 -13.68
N GLU A 56 7.21 3.96 -12.82
CA GLU A 56 8.27 3.00 -13.11
C GLU A 56 7.92 2.11 -14.30
N LYS A 57 6.70 1.56 -14.32
CA LYS A 57 6.19 0.74 -15.42
C LYS A 57 6.20 1.51 -16.76
N ILE A 58 5.74 2.76 -16.78
CA ILE A 58 5.70 3.58 -18.00
C ILE A 58 7.12 3.90 -18.47
N ALA A 59 8.02 4.29 -17.57
CA ALA A 59 9.40 4.61 -17.90
C ALA A 59 10.14 3.39 -18.48
N HIS A 60 10.01 2.22 -17.86
CA HIS A 60 10.61 0.98 -18.37
C HIS A 60 10.05 0.58 -19.74
N ALA A 61 8.72 0.63 -19.92
CA ALA A 61 8.08 0.30 -21.19
C ALA A 61 8.57 1.20 -22.34
N LYS A 62 8.74 2.50 -22.09
CA LYS A 62 9.31 3.45 -23.07
C LYS A 62 10.75 3.12 -23.41
N SER A 63 11.58 2.83 -22.41
CA SER A 63 12.98 2.44 -22.60
C SER A 63 13.09 1.14 -23.41
N GLU A 64 12.28 0.14 -23.13
CA GLU A 64 12.21 -1.14 -23.86
C GLU A 64 11.76 -0.95 -25.30
N ALA A 65 10.90 0.03 -25.58
CA ALA A 65 10.50 0.42 -26.92
C ALA A 65 11.57 1.23 -27.70
N GLY A 66 12.70 1.54 -27.05
CA GLY A 66 13.76 2.35 -27.64
C GLY A 66 13.50 3.85 -27.65
N GLU A 67 12.49 4.32 -26.88
CA GLU A 67 12.19 5.74 -26.76
C GLU A 67 13.18 6.42 -25.78
N PRO A 68 13.67 7.64 -26.07
CA PRO A 68 14.59 8.33 -25.19
C PRO A 68 13.88 8.81 -23.91
N LEU A 69 14.45 8.46 -22.75
CA LEU A 69 14.00 8.96 -21.45
C LEU A 69 14.73 10.25 -21.09
N THR A 70 14.28 11.38 -21.64
CA THR A 70 14.79 12.71 -21.25
C THR A 70 14.16 13.14 -19.92
N ALA A 71 14.78 14.11 -19.24
CA ALA A 71 14.21 14.70 -18.03
C ALA A 71 12.81 15.28 -18.29
N GLU A 72 12.56 15.90 -19.44
CA GLU A 72 11.26 16.43 -19.84
C GLU A 72 10.21 15.31 -19.94
N VAL A 73 10.53 14.20 -20.60
CA VAL A 73 9.63 13.04 -20.73
C VAL A 73 9.27 12.49 -19.35
N LEU A 74 10.25 12.31 -18.47
CA LEU A 74 10.02 11.80 -17.12
C LEU A 74 9.20 12.78 -16.27
N CYS A 75 9.47 14.08 -16.35
CA CYS A 75 8.69 15.11 -15.67
C CYS A 75 7.23 15.14 -16.13
N ASN A 76 6.98 15.02 -17.43
CA ASN A 76 5.61 15.00 -17.96
C ASN A 76 4.84 13.77 -17.48
N ILE A 77 5.45 12.57 -17.54
CA ILE A 77 4.82 11.35 -17.03
C ILE A 77 4.48 11.50 -15.55
N TYR A 78 5.43 11.98 -14.75
CA TYR A 78 5.24 12.10 -13.31
C TYR A 78 4.17 13.15 -12.94
N TYR A 79 4.14 14.28 -13.64
CA TYR A 79 3.13 15.31 -13.46
C TYR A 79 1.72 14.81 -13.81
N ASP A 80 1.58 14.12 -14.95
CA ASP A 80 0.29 13.57 -15.38
C ASP A 80 -0.23 12.51 -14.42
N LEU A 81 0.66 11.68 -13.86
CA LEU A 81 0.30 10.72 -12.82
C LEU A 81 -0.16 11.41 -11.53
N ASN A 82 0.52 12.48 -11.09
CA ASN A 82 0.05 13.25 -9.94
C ASN A 82 -1.37 13.79 -10.19
N LYS A 83 -1.64 14.39 -11.35
CA LYS A 83 -3.00 14.83 -11.70
C LYS A 83 -4.01 13.69 -11.68
N LYS A 84 -3.67 12.53 -12.23
CA LYS A 84 -4.54 11.35 -12.25
C LYS A 84 -4.90 10.86 -10.84
N TYR A 85 -3.90 10.81 -9.94
CA TYR A 85 -4.09 10.23 -8.60
C TYR A 85 -4.69 11.21 -7.59
N PHE A 86 -4.45 12.51 -7.73
CA PHE A 86 -5.01 13.54 -6.85
C PHE A 86 -6.35 14.09 -7.33
N GLY A 87 -6.69 13.90 -8.61
CA GLY A 87 -7.94 14.38 -9.18
C GLY A 87 -7.97 15.90 -9.44
N ASP A 88 -9.11 16.36 -9.94
CA ASP A 88 -9.26 17.73 -10.42
C ASP A 88 -9.56 18.74 -9.30
N GLU A 89 -9.93 18.27 -8.10
CA GLU A 89 -10.24 19.12 -6.95
C GLU A 89 -8.99 19.67 -6.24
N ILE A 90 -7.81 19.17 -6.60
CA ILE A 90 -6.53 19.57 -6.00
C ILE A 90 -5.67 20.27 -7.04
N VAL A 91 -5.13 21.44 -6.67
CA VAL A 91 -4.14 22.14 -7.50
C VAL A 91 -2.81 21.38 -7.40
N VAL A 92 -2.37 20.84 -8.51
CA VAL A 92 -1.08 20.17 -8.63
C VAL A 92 -0.04 21.17 -9.11
N ASP A 93 0.88 21.55 -8.23
CA ASP A 93 1.97 22.48 -8.55
C ASP A 93 2.95 21.85 -9.57
N LYS A 94 3.46 22.67 -10.48
CA LYS A 94 4.36 22.20 -11.56
C LYS A 94 5.68 21.63 -11.03
N GLU A 95 6.13 22.09 -9.88
CA GLU A 95 7.36 21.68 -9.21
C GLU A 95 7.34 20.20 -8.84
N ILE A 96 6.15 19.61 -8.61
CA ILE A 96 6.01 18.19 -8.30
C ILE A 96 6.55 17.31 -9.44
N ALA A 97 6.57 17.80 -10.67
CA ALA A 97 7.09 17.07 -11.83
C ALA A 97 8.54 16.63 -11.66
N LEU A 98 9.30 17.29 -10.80
CA LEU A 98 10.72 16.98 -10.52
C LEU A 98 10.91 15.95 -9.40
N GLU A 99 9.85 15.60 -8.67
CA GLU A 99 9.96 14.77 -7.47
C GLU A 99 10.57 13.38 -7.74
N TRP A 100 10.30 12.79 -8.88
CA TRP A 100 10.85 11.48 -9.27
C TRP A 100 12.37 11.42 -9.14
N SER A 101 13.06 12.54 -9.41
CA SER A 101 14.52 12.60 -9.43
C SER A 101 15.18 12.46 -8.05
N ARG A 102 14.43 12.69 -6.97
CA ARG A 102 14.92 12.56 -5.58
C ARG A 102 14.50 11.26 -4.87
N ILE A 103 13.74 10.39 -5.54
CA ILE A 103 13.22 9.17 -4.93
C ILE A 103 14.23 8.04 -5.10
N PRO A 104 14.95 7.64 -4.02
CA PRO A 104 16.01 6.66 -4.14
C PRO A 104 15.52 5.26 -4.50
N HIS A 105 14.25 4.95 -4.23
CA HIS A 105 13.64 3.65 -4.53
C HIS A 105 13.67 3.31 -6.03
N PHE A 106 13.65 4.31 -6.91
CA PHE A 106 13.74 4.07 -8.36
C PHE A 106 15.11 3.54 -8.84
N TYR A 107 16.13 3.57 -7.98
CA TYR A 107 17.40 2.88 -8.24
C TYR A 107 17.33 1.37 -8.00
N THR A 108 16.24 0.88 -7.41
CA THR A 108 15.97 -0.54 -7.21
C THR A 108 14.70 -0.92 -8.01
N PRO A 109 14.86 -1.36 -9.27
CA PRO A 109 13.73 -1.55 -10.19
C PRO A 109 12.66 -2.47 -9.62
N PHE A 110 11.41 -2.09 -9.81
CA PHE A 110 10.22 -2.85 -9.40
C PHE A 110 10.17 -3.19 -7.90
N TYR A 111 10.67 -2.28 -7.08
CA TYR A 111 10.61 -2.43 -5.62
C TYR A 111 9.34 -1.85 -5.02
N VAL A 112 8.91 -0.65 -5.47
CA VAL A 112 7.89 0.15 -4.78
C VAL A 112 6.48 -0.44 -4.80
N TYR A 113 6.13 -1.27 -5.78
CA TYR A 113 4.81 -1.91 -5.81
C TYR A 113 4.58 -2.82 -4.58
N GLN A 114 5.64 -3.31 -3.95
CA GLN A 114 5.55 -4.18 -2.78
C GLN A 114 4.92 -3.47 -1.57
N TYR A 115 5.06 -2.15 -1.48
CA TYR A 115 4.41 -1.36 -0.43
C TYR A 115 2.88 -1.42 -0.57
N SER A 116 2.34 -1.12 -1.73
CA SER A 116 0.89 -1.14 -1.95
C SER A 116 0.28 -2.54 -1.87
N THR A 117 0.96 -3.54 -2.42
CA THR A 117 0.49 -4.93 -2.34
C THR A 117 0.60 -5.49 -0.92
N GLY A 118 1.69 -5.21 -0.21
CA GLY A 118 1.87 -5.60 1.18
C GLY A 118 0.86 -4.94 2.12
N PHE A 119 0.63 -3.64 1.94
CA PHE A 119 -0.37 -2.90 2.68
C PHE A 119 -1.79 -3.47 2.46
N SER A 120 -2.17 -3.74 1.21
CA SER A 120 -3.47 -4.34 0.90
C SER A 120 -3.66 -5.71 1.57
N ALA A 121 -2.63 -6.55 1.53
CA ALA A 121 -2.66 -7.84 2.21
C ALA A 121 -2.81 -7.69 3.73
N ALA A 122 -2.09 -6.74 4.33
CA ALA A 122 -2.16 -6.47 5.77
C ALA A 122 -3.53 -5.97 6.21
N ILE A 123 -4.13 -5.04 5.44
CA ILE A 123 -5.47 -4.54 5.72
C ILE A 123 -6.51 -5.66 5.58
N ALA A 124 -6.41 -6.51 4.56
CA ALA A 124 -7.30 -7.67 4.41
C ALA A 124 -7.19 -8.65 5.61
N ILE A 125 -5.97 -8.94 6.07
CA ILE A 125 -5.76 -9.80 7.25
C ILE A 125 -6.34 -9.16 8.51
N SER A 126 -6.00 -7.90 8.79
CA SER A 126 -6.47 -7.19 9.98
C SER A 126 -8.00 -7.04 9.98
N SER A 127 -8.61 -6.76 8.83
CA SER A 127 -10.06 -6.69 8.67
C SER A 127 -10.74 -8.02 9.05
N LYS A 128 -10.22 -9.15 8.57
CA LYS A 128 -10.73 -10.49 8.93
C LYS A 128 -10.64 -10.75 10.44
N ILE A 129 -9.53 -10.34 11.08
CA ILE A 129 -9.34 -10.47 12.54
C ILE A 129 -10.36 -9.60 13.28
N LEU A 130 -10.52 -8.34 12.90
CA LEU A 130 -11.44 -7.40 13.53
C LEU A 130 -12.91 -7.81 13.35
N ASN A 131 -13.25 -8.41 12.22
CA ASN A 131 -14.59 -8.97 11.97
C ASN A 131 -14.84 -10.30 12.70
N GLY A 132 -13.86 -10.83 13.41
CA GLY A 132 -14.01 -12.07 14.19
C GLY A 132 -14.19 -13.32 13.34
N GLU A 133 -13.60 -13.36 12.13
CA GLU A 133 -13.71 -14.54 11.27
C GLU A 133 -13.16 -15.79 11.98
N ALA A 134 -13.89 -16.89 11.86
CA ALA A 134 -13.58 -18.11 12.58
C ALA A 134 -12.19 -18.66 12.21
N GLY A 135 -11.33 -18.84 13.21
CA GLY A 135 -10.01 -19.43 13.05
C GLY A 135 -8.93 -18.50 12.45
N ILE A 136 -9.27 -17.26 12.09
CA ILE A 136 -8.32 -16.34 11.44
C ILE A 136 -7.13 -16.01 12.36
N VAL A 137 -7.33 -15.85 13.65
CA VAL A 137 -6.25 -15.57 14.61
C VAL A 137 -5.22 -16.69 14.61
N GLU A 138 -5.66 -17.96 14.61
CA GLU A 138 -4.74 -19.10 14.57
C GLU A 138 -4.02 -19.20 13.20
N LYS A 139 -4.70 -18.85 12.12
CA LYS A 139 -4.10 -18.73 10.78
C LYS A 139 -3.03 -17.64 10.77
N TYR A 140 -3.32 -16.46 11.35
CA TYR A 140 -2.37 -15.35 11.44
C TYR A 140 -1.14 -15.73 12.27
N LYS A 141 -1.31 -16.37 13.42
CA LYS A 141 -0.18 -16.89 14.23
C LYS A 141 0.67 -17.90 13.43
N LYS A 142 0.02 -18.75 12.64
CA LYS A 142 0.72 -19.69 11.75
C LYS A 142 1.50 -18.96 10.65
N PHE A 143 0.93 -17.91 10.05
CA PHE A 143 1.63 -17.03 9.11
C PHE A 143 2.87 -16.39 9.76
N LEU A 144 2.73 -15.80 10.95
CA LEU A 144 3.84 -15.16 11.68
C LEU A 144 4.97 -16.16 12.00
N SER A 145 4.64 -17.41 12.28
CA SER A 145 5.62 -18.47 12.55
C SER A 145 6.20 -19.11 11.28
N GLY A 146 5.67 -18.77 10.11
CA GLY A 146 6.02 -19.41 8.82
C GLY A 146 7.45 -19.14 8.34
N GLY A 147 8.01 -17.99 8.68
CA GLY A 147 9.38 -17.62 8.30
C GLY A 147 9.62 -17.69 6.80
N SER A 148 10.50 -18.59 6.36
CA SER A 148 10.80 -18.85 4.93
C SER A 148 10.36 -20.25 4.48
N SER A 149 9.38 -20.84 5.15
CA SER A 149 8.91 -22.21 4.85
C SER A 149 8.16 -22.32 3.52
N LEU A 150 7.57 -21.24 3.05
CA LEU A 150 6.80 -21.16 1.80
C LEU A 150 7.16 -19.85 1.06
N ASP A 151 6.75 -19.76 -0.20
CA ASP A 151 6.77 -18.49 -0.93
C ASP A 151 5.79 -17.48 -0.34
N CYS A 152 6.05 -16.17 -0.56
CA CYS A 152 5.28 -15.09 0.05
C CYS A 152 3.78 -15.19 -0.20
N ILE A 153 3.36 -15.54 -1.42
CA ILE A 153 1.95 -15.66 -1.78
C ILE A 153 1.31 -16.84 -1.03
N ASP A 154 2.01 -17.97 -0.94
CA ASP A 154 1.49 -19.15 -0.24
C ASP A 154 1.44 -18.94 1.28
N LEU A 155 2.36 -18.15 1.85
CA LEU A 155 2.29 -17.73 3.25
C LEU A 155 1.03 -16.87 3.50
N LEU A 156 0.69 -15.94 2.61
CA LEU A 156 -0.51 -15.11 2.74
C LEU A 156 -1.80 -15.93 2.60
N LYS A 157 -1.80 -16.95 1.76
CA LYS A 157 -2.93 -17.89 1.63
C LYS A 157 -3.26 -18.65 2.91
N ILE A 158 -2.32 -18.76 3.85
CA ILE A 158 -2.62 -19.30 5.19
C ILE A 158 -3.69 -18.45 5.89
N CYS A 159 -3.68 -17.13 5.64
CA CYS A 159 -4.67 -16.18 6.16
C CYS A 159 -5.87 -15.95 5.23
N ASP A 160 -6.08 -16.83 4.25
CA ASP A 160 -7.12 -16.70 3.23
C ASP A 160 -7.01 -15.38 2.44
N VAL A 161 -5.77 -14.92 2.20
CA VAL A 161 -5.46 -13.74 1.38
C VAL A 161 -4.67 -14.18 0.17
N ASP A 162 -5.29 -14.12 -1.02
CA ASP A 162 -4.68 -14.50 -2.28
C ASP A 162 -4.33 -13.27 -3.13
N MET A 163 -3.06 -12.85 -3.06
CA MET A 163 -2.56 -11.70 -3.83
C MET A 163 -2.40 -11.99 -5.34
N THR A 164 -2.80 -13.17 -5.83
CA THR A 164 -2.92 -13.42 -7.27
C THR A 164 -4.26 -12.93 -7.83
N THR A 165 -5.17 -12.50 -6.97
CA THR A 165 -6.48 -11.92 -7.29
C THR A 165 -6.52 -10.44 -6.92
N LYS A 166 -7.56 -9.73 -7.34
CA LYS A 166 -7.79 -8.31 -6.99
C LYS A 166 -8.46 -8.13 -5.62
N GLU A 167 -9.02 -9.19 -5.07
CA GLU A 167 -9.86 -9.17 -3.86
C GLU A 167 -9.20 -8.48 -2.66
N PRO A 168 -7.92 -8.76 -2.29
CA PRO A 168 -7.32 -8.08 -1.14
C PRO A 168 -7.18 -6.56 -1.32
N VAL A 169 -6.98 -6.11 -2.56
CA VAL A 169 -6.92 -4.67 -2.87
C VAL A 169 -8.32 -4.05 -2.77
N GLU A 170 -9.34 -4.73 -3.29
CA GLU A 170 -10.74 -4.29 -3.19
C GLU A 170 -11.21 -4.24 -1.73
N GLU A 171 -10.81 -5.21 -0.90
CA GLU A 171 -11.08 -5.20 0.54
C GLU A 171 -10.40 -4.00 1.23
N ALA A 172 -9.14 -3.73 0.93
CA ALA A 172 -8.44 -2.57 1.48
C ALA A 172 -9.11 -1.24 1.08
N LEU A 173 -9.52 -1.10 -0.18
CA LEU A 173 -10.23 0.09 -0.66
C LEU A 173 -11.59 0.28 0.01
N LYS A 174 -12.32 -0.81 0.30
CA LYS A 174 -13.57 -0.75 1.08
C LYS A 174 -13.33 -0.28 2.52
N VAL A 175 -12.26 -0.74 3.15
CA VAL A 175 -11.89 -0.24 4.49
C VAL A 175 -11.60 1.25 4.44
N PHE A 176 -10.86 1.73 3.44
CA PHE A 176 -10.63 3.16 3.23
C PHE A 176 -11.95 3.95 3.07
N GLU A 177 -12.82 3.50 2.17
CA GLU A 177 -14.12 4.15 1.90
C GLU A 177 -15.00 4.22 3.15
N ASN A 178 -15.04 3.14 3.94
CA ASN A 178 -15.84 3.09 5.17
C ASN A 178 -15.25 3.92 6.32
N THR A 179 -13.97 4.30 6.23
CA THR A 179 -13.27 5.10 7.25
C THR A 179 -13.41 6.60 6.99
N LEU A 180 -13.67 7.02 5.74
CA LEU A 180 -13.96 8.41 5.36
C LEU A 180 -15.30 8.88 5.93
#